data_ab9b6d205052d0ae8ada7b0c540fe158
#
_entry.id   ab9b6d205052d0ae8ada7b0c540fe158
#
_cell.length_a   1.000
_cell.length_b   1.000
_cell.length_c   1.000
_cell.angle_alpha   90.00
_cell.angle_beta   90.00
_cell.angle_gamma   90.00
#
_symmetry.space_group_name_H-M   'P 1'
#
loop_
_entity.id
_entity.type
_entity.pdbx_description
1 polymer ?
#
loop_
_entity_poly.entity_id
_entity_poly.type
_entity_poly.pdbx_seq_one_letter_code
_entity_poly.pdbx_strand_id
1 'polypeptide(L)'
;MSHQLLPLALKGLTRAQEHLLVLGRQSAIERVAAFLVDIAERQGGLRQVELPMSRMDIGDYLGLTIETVSRVFTRLKDKGVIRLLNLRSVEIVKHDALHNMSE
;
A
#
# COMPACT_ATOMS: atom_id res chain seq x y z
N MET A 1 8.83 -23.97 8.65
CA MET A 1 8.69 -23.92 8.26
C MET A 1 8.59 -24.07 7.99
N SER A 2 8.58 -23.80 7.86
CA SER A 2 8.41 -23.74 7.41
C SER A 2 8.09 -23.69 7.06
N HIS A 3 7.75 -23.58 6.96
CA HIS A 3 7.30 -23.44 6.46
C HIS A 3 7.15 -23.28 5.94
N GLN A 4 6.84 -23.12 5.79
CA GLN A 4 6.71 -22.98 5.28
C GLN A 4 6.69 -22.93 4.71
N LEU A 5 6.44 -22.91 4.75
CA LEU A 5 6.46 -22.84 4.20
C LEU A 5 6.51 -22.90 3.61
N LEU A 6 6.25 -22.76 3.36
CA LEU A 6 6.35 -22.70 2.68
C LEU A 6 6.36 -22.63 1.79
N PRO A 7 5.94 -22.52 1.50
CA PRO A 7 6.13 -22.29 0.51
C PRO A 7 5.62 -21.79 -0.27
N LEU A 8 5.14 -21.23 -0.67
CA LEU A 8 4.84 -20.78 -1.17
C LEU A 8 4.89 -20.66 -1.81
N ALA A 9 4.70 -20.59 -1.94
CA ALA A 9 4.98 -20.53 -2.28
C ALA A 9 5.37 -20.50 -2.53
N LEU A 10 5.38 -20.62 -2.76
CA LEU A 10 6.35 -20.30 -2.70
C LEU A 10 6.83 -19.92 -3.82
N LYS A 11 6.55 -19.55 -5.13
CA LYS A 11 6.82 -18.87 -5.87
C LYS A 11 7.44 -17.86 -6.31
N GLY A 12 8.43 -18.19 -8.00
CA GLY A 12 8.89 -17.06 -7.43
C GLY A 12 8.91 -17.10 -5.93
N LEU A 13 8.98 -18.25 -5.38
CA LEU A 13 8.84 -18.31 -3.94
C LEU A 13 10.05 -17.72 -3.24
N THR A 14 11.25 -17.90 -3.79
CA THR A 14 12.43 -17.31 -3.19
C THR A 14 12.33 -15.81 -3.19
N ARG A 15 12.00 -15.24 -4.33
CA ARG A 15 11.78 -13.80 -4.40
C ARG A 15 10.61 -13.40 -3.52
N ALA A 16 9.59 -14.24 -3.49
CA ALA A 16 8.46 -13.98 -2.62
C ALA A 16 8.87 -14.04 -1.16
N GLN A 17 9.79 -14.91 -0.78
CA GLN A 17 10.26 -14.97 0.58
C GLN A 17 11.03 -13.73 0.99
N GLU A 18 11.92 -13.25 0.11
CA GLU A 18 12.60 -12.00 0.38
C GLU A 18 11.60 -10.86 0.52
N HIS A 19 10.62 -10.84 -0.37
CA HIS A 19 9.57 -9.85 -0.33
C HIS A 19 8.78 -9.96 0.98
N LEU A 20 8.49 -11.19 1.40
CA LEU A 20 7.77 -11.42 2.64
C LEU A 20 8.56 -10.97 3.86
N LEU A 21 9.89 -11.12 3.84
CA LEU A 21 10.70 -10.63 4.94
C LEU A 21 10.57 -9.13 5.09
N VAL A 22 10.50 -8.41 3.98
CA VAL A 22 10.30 -6.97 4.00
C VAL A 22 8.86 -6.66 4.35
N LEU A 23 7.91 -7.25 3.61
CA LEU A 23 6.49 -6.97 3.79
C LEU A 23 5.98 -7.48 5.15
N GLY A 24 6.54 -8.57 5.63
CA GLY A 24 6.12 -9.13 6.91
C GLY A 24 6.40 -8.23 8.09
N ARG A 25 7.30 -7.26 7.92
CA ARG A 25 7.61 -6.28 8.96
C ARG A 25 6.82 -5.01 8.82
N GLN A 26 6.10 -4.86 7.71
CA GLN A 26 5.34 -3.66 7.45
C GLN A 26 3.88 -3.90 7.80
N SER A 27 3.29 -2.95 8.49
CA SER A 27 1.86 -2.96 8.74
C SER A 27 1.11 -2.67 7.46
N ALA A 28 -0.20 -2.90 7.48
CA ALA A 28 -1.03 -2.60 6.31
C ALA A 28 -0.93 -1.11 5.97
N ILE A 29 -0.90 -0.24 6.98
CA ILE A 29 -0.83 1.20 6.73
C ILE A 29 0.50 1.58 6.07
N GLU A 30 1.60 0.94 6.48
CA GLU A 30 2.90 1.19 5.86
C GLU A 30 2.93 0.78 4.41
N ARG A 31 2.34 -0.38 4.09
CA ARG A 31 2.28 -0.87 2.71
C ARG A 31 1.48 0.06 1.81
N VAL A 32 0.33 0.50 2.28
CA VAL A 32 -0.52 1.39 1.51
C VAL A 32 0.15 2.75 1.35
N ALA A 33 0.76 3.26 2.42
CA ALA A 33 1.44 4.55 2.37
C ALA A 33 2.59 4.50 1.36
N ALA A 34 3.39 3.43 1.38
CA ALA A 34 4.50 3.28 0.44
C ALA A 34 3.99 3.22 -1.00
N PHE A 35 2.87 2.52 -1.21
CA PHE A 35 2.25 2.43 -2.53
C PHE A 35 1.83 3.82 -3.02
N LEU A 36 1.18 4.59 -2.16
CA LEU A 36 0.71 5.93 -2.53
C LEU A 36 1.88 6.87 -2.82
N VAL A 37 2.94 6.80 -2.02
CA VAL A 37 4.13 7.62 -2.26
C VAL A 37 4.74 7.27 -3.62
N ASP A 38 4.86 5.97 -3.91
CA ASP A 38 5.44 5.53 -5.17
C ASP A 38 4.62 5.98 -6.36
N ILE A 39 3.29 5.82 -6.29
CA ILE A 39 2.41 6.24 -7.38
C ILE A 39 2.48 7.75 -7.56
N ALA A 40 2.49 8.52 -6.46
CA ALA A 40 2.57 9.97 -6.54
C ALA A 40 3.87 10.41 -7.23
N GLU A 41 4.98 9.76 -6.91
CA GLU A 41 6.26 10.09 -7.54
C GLU A 41 6.24 9.78 -9.02
N ARG A 42 5.63 8.67 -9.40
CA ARG A 42 5.52 8.28 -10.81
C ARG A 42 4.66 9.26 -11.58
N GLN A 43 3.73 9.92 -10.91
CA GLN A 43 2.84 10.89 -11.55
C GLN A 43 3.36 12.32 -11.42
N GLY A 44 4.65 12.49 -11.08
CA GLY A 44 5.29 13.78 -11.03
C GLY A 44 5.18 14.51 -9.71
N GLY A 45 4.83 13.80 -8.64
CA GLY A 45 4.76 14.39 -7.31
C GLY A 45 3.58 15.30 -7.08
N LEU A 46 2.52 15.15 -7.88
CA LEU A 46 1.32 15.97 -7.74
C LEU A 46 0.56 15.60 -6.47
N ARG A 47 -0.19 16.56 -5.96
CA ARG A 47 -1.02 16.31 -4.78
C ARG A 47 -2.16 15.35 -5.09
N GLN A 48 -2.76 15.50 -6.25
CA GLN A 48 -3.85 14.61 -6.66
C GLN A 48 -3.26 13.43 -7.40
N VAL A 49 -3.57 12.24 -6.92
CA VAL A 49 -3.02 10.99 -7.43
C VAL A 49 -4.17 10.16 -8.00
N GLU A 50 -4.01 9.74 -9.25
CA GLU A 50 -4.95 8.80 -9.86
C GLU A 50 -4.46 7.40 -9.57
N LEU A 51 -5.35 6.58 -8.99
CA LEU A 51 -5.00 5.20 -8.69
C LEU A 51 -5.07 4.39 -9.98
N PRO A 52 -3.98 3.69 -10.33
CA PRO A 52 -3.95 2.95 -11.61
C PRO A 52 -4.76 1.66 -11.57
N MET A 53 -5.27 1.29 -10.40
CA MET A 53 -5.97 0.03 -10.24
C MET A 53 -7.03 0.18 -9.15
N SER A 54 -7.97 -0.77 -9.13
CA SER A 54 -9.03 -0.79 -8.14
C SER A 54 -8.46 -1.14 -6.75
N ARG A 55 -9.28 -0.93 -5.73
CA ARG A 55 -8.86 -1.28 -4.36
C ARG A 55 -8.65 -2.78 -4.20
N MET A 56 -9.43 -3.59 -4.91
CA MET A 56 -9.22 -5.02 -4.90
C MET A 56 -7.84 -5.37 -5.45
N ASP A 57 -7.47 -4.74 -6.56
CA ASP A 57 -6.17 -4.98 -7.17
C ASP A 57 -5.04 -4.43 -6.32
N ILE A 58 -5.25 -3.31 -5.65
CA ILE A 58 -4.27 -2.78 -4.70
C ILE A 58 -4.05 -3.81 -3.59
N GLY A 59 -5.13 -4.39 -3.08
CA GLY A 59 -5.01 -5.43 -2.07
C GLY A 59 -4.21 -6.61 -2.57
N ASP A 60 -4.53 -7.10 -3.76
CA ASP A 60 -3.81 -8.21 -4.35
C ASP A 60 -2.32 -7.89 -4.50
N TYR A 61 -2.03 -6.67 -4.95
CA TYR A 61 -0.65 -6.23 -5.15
C TYR A 61 0.12 -6.14 -3.84
N LEU A 62 -0.55 -5.69 -2.78
CA LEU A 62 0.11 -5.46 -1.49
C LEU A 62 -0.03 -6.65 -0.52
N GLY A 63 -0.74 -7.70 -0.92
CA GLY A 63 -0.97 -8.83 -0.03
C GLY A 63 -1.99 -8.54 1.05
N LEU A 64 -2.97 -7.71 0.76
CA LEU A 64 -4.01 -7.31 1.71
C LEU A 64 -5.39 -7.63 1.13
N THR A 65 -6.38 -7.72 2.01
CA THR A 65 -7.76 -7.84 1.54
C THR A 65 -8.29 -6.47 1.14
N ILE A 66 -9.36 -6.46 0.35
CA ILE A 66 -10.00 -5.20 -0.05
C ILE A 66 -10.52 -4.46 1.19
N GLU A 67 -11.03 -5.19 2.18
CA GLU A 67 -11.52 -4.59 3.41
C GLU A 67 -10.39 -3.88 4.15
N THR A 68 -9.22 -4.50 4.21
CA THR A 68 -8.08 -3.88 4.88
C THR A 68 -7.62 -2.64 4.14
N VAL A 69 -7.54 -2.70 2.80
CA VAL A 69 -7.17 -1.53 2.01
C VAL A 69 -8.13 -0.38 2.27
N SER A 70 -9.44 -0.67 2.25
CA SER A 70 -10.44 0.37 2.48
C SER A 70 -10.33 0.94 3.88
N ARG A 71 -10.07 0.09 4.86
CA ARG A 71 -9.91 0.53 6.24
C ARG A 71 -8.71 1.45 6.40
N VAL A 72 -7.61 1.12 5.73
CA VAL A 72 -6.41 1.94 5.80
C VAL A 72 -6.64 3.29 5.13
N PHE A 73 -7.31 3.30 3.98
CA PHE A 73 -7.64 4.57 3.32
C PHE A 73 -8.47 5.45 4.25
N THR A 74 -9.47 4.88 4.91
CA THR A 74 -10.28 5.62 5.87
C THR A 74 -9.42 6.16 7.01
N ARG A 75 -8.49 5.36 7.49
CA ARG A 75 -7.58 5.78 8.56
C ARG A 75 -6.72 6.94 8.15
N LEU A 76 -6.15 6.87 6.95
CA LEU A 76 -5.33 7.97 6.44
C LEU A 76 -6.16 9.23 6.26
N LYS A 77 -7.39 9.07 5.79
CA LYS A 77 -8.32 10.20 5.66
C LYS A 77 -8.61 10.80 7.03
N ASP A 78 -8.90 9.98 8.01
CA ASP A 78 -9.25 10.46 9.35
C ASP A 78 -8.07 11.15 10.02
N LYS A 79 -6.86 10.74 9.71
CA LYS A 79 -5.65 11.40 10.22
C LYS A 79 -5.33 12.69 9.46
N GLY A 80 -6.09 13.00 8.43
CA GLY A 80 -5.86 14.20 7.64
C GLY A 80 -4.68 14.11 6.70
N VAL A 81 -4.18 12.92 6.43
CA VAL A 81 -3.02 12.72 5.57
C VAL A 81 -3.42 12.71 4.12
N ILE A 82 -4.58 12.16 3.81
CA ILE A 82 -5.11 12.13 2.44
C ILE A 82 -6.57 12.59 2.47
N ARG A 83 -7.07 12.92 1.29
CA ARG A 83 -8.48 13.20 1.07
C ARG A 83 -8.96 12.29 -0.06
N LEU A 84 -10.09 11.64 0.15
CA LEU A 84 -10.66 10.75 -0.86
C LEU A 84 -11.54 11.57 -1.79
N LEU A 85 -11.14 11.66 -3.05
CA LEU A 85 -11.89 12.44 -4.03
C LEU A 85 -12.95 11.59 -4.70
N ASN A 86 -12.58 10.35 -5.05
CA ASN A 86 -13.51 9.36 -5.55
C ASN A 86 -12.83 8.00 -5.42
N LEU A 87 -13.42 6.97 -6.05
CA LEU A 87 -12.90 5.60 -5.88
C LEU A 87 -11.52 5.39 -6.49
N ARG A 88 -11.11 6.26 -7.41
CA ARG A 88 -9.86 6.10 -8.13
C ARG A 88 -8.93 7.30 -7.99
N SER A 89 -9.28 8.28 -7.17
CA SER A 89 -8.46 9.48 -7.01
C SER A 89 -8.36 9.85 -5.55
N VAL A 90 -7.16 10.19 -5.12
CA VAL A 90 -6.92 10.67 -3.76
C VAL A 90 -6.08 11.93 -3.85
N GLU A 91 -6.24 12.81 -2.86
CA GLU A 91 -5.38 13.97 -2.71
C GLU A 91 -4.48 13.72 -1.51
N ILE A 92 -3.17 13.90 -1.70
CA ILE A 92 -2.22 13.76 -0.60
C ILE A 92 -2.10 15.12 0.06
N VAL A 93 -2.64 15.25 1.26
CA VAL A 93 -2.68 16.50 1.97
C VAL A 93 -1.37 16.76 2.70
N LYS A 94 -0.81 15.71 3.30
CA LYS A 94 0.43 15.81 4.07
C LYS A 94 1.44 14.81 3.54
N HIS A 95 2.22 15.25 2.56
CA HIS A 95 3.23 14.39 1.92
C HIS A 95 4.24 13.85 2.91
N ASP A 96 4.75 14.71 3.80
CA ASP A 96 5.77 14.29 4.75
C ASP A 96 5.23 13.22 5.70
N ALA A 97 4.01 13.40 6.18
CA ALA A 97 3.40 12.42 7.07
C ALA A 97 3.21 11.09 6.36
N LEU A 98 2.75 11.13 5.10
CA LEU A 98 2.56 9.91 4.33
C LEU A 98 3.89 9.20 4.09
N HIS A 99 4.92 9.97 3.73
CA HIS A 99 6.24 9.41 3.50
C HIS A 99 6.78 8.75 4.77
N ASN A 100 6.61 9.39 5.91
CA ASN A 100 7.07 8.83 7.19
C ASN A 100 6.32 7.54 7.53
N MET A 101 5.05 7.46 7.19
CA MET A 101 4.28 6.24 7.43
C MET A 101 4.70 5.09 6.53
N SER A 102 5.35 5.40 5.40
CA SER A 102 5.77 4.37 4.45
C SER A 102 7.04 3.66 4.90
N GLU A 103 7.68 4.17 5.93
CA GLU A 103 8.88 3.57 6.50
C GLU A 103 8.51 2.70 7.72
#